data_3a8c0b3d070221625568516d85d0408f
#
_entry.id   3a8c0b3d070221625568516d85d0408f
#
_cell.length_a   1.000
_cell.length_b   1.000
_cell.length_c   1.000
_cell.angle_alpha   90.00
_cell.angle_beta   90.00
_cell.angle_gamma   90.00
#
_symmetry.space_group_name_H-M   'P 1'
#
loop_
_entity.id
_entity.type
_entity.pdbx_description
1 polymer ?
#
loop_
_entity_poly.entity_id
_entity_poly.type
_entity_poly.pdbx_seq_one_letter_code
_entity_poly.pdbx_strand_id
1 'polypeptide(L)'
;MQNEQLTTAQSASAAHVIGSGAASVILTKTGGVLKLSASARPANPWDAQLQIPIAFGLSKGDTLLVRFSVRALKAQPETGEGRTAVILERGEPPYTKSLNQNIPVGRAWKEWSIPFTAVEDVPAGKVNLNFHFGFGEQAIEFQNISLTNYRASKRASELPRTRLSYAGIEPDAPWRAEAEKRIEKYRKAPLSVRVVDQKTGKPIPGVKVEITQQSHAFAFGTAVAADHLIARGADADRYREVFQKYFNRATIENHLKWPFWEAWNKQDGLKALEWLNQKKIPARPRAELPGALWQARAPHCDHGV
;
A
#
# COMPACT_ATOMS: atom_id res chain seq x y z
N MET A 1 28.33 19.68 13.82
CA MET A 1 27.16 19.66 14.71
C MET A 1 26.95 18.23 15.19
N GLN A 2 26.82 18.00 16.50
CA GLN A 2 26.52 16.67 17.02
C GLN A 2 25.09 16.28 16.66
N ASN A 3 24.91 15.02 16.25
CA ASN A 3 23.55 14.47 16.01
C ASN A 3 22.83 14.37 17.34
N GLU A 4 21.58 14.85 17.39
CA GLU A 4 20.70 14.65 18.55
C GLU A 4 20.10 13.25 18.51
N GLN A 5 20.09 12.57 19.64
CA GLN A 5 19.66 11.17 19.68
C GLN A 5 18.80 10.87 20.90
N LEU A 6 17.71 10.15 20.68
CA LEU A 6 17.00 9.38 21.68
C LEU A 6 17.59 7.96 21.67
N THR A 7 18.25 7.56 22.73
CA THR A 7 18.84 6.22 22.87
C THR A 7 17.80 5.17 23.28
N THR A 8 18.12 3.89 23.09
CA THR A 8 17.27 2.78 23.52
C THR A 8 16.94 2.82 25.03
N ALA A 9 17.92 3.15 25.87
CA ALA A 9 17.70 3.25 27.31
C ALA A 9 16.74 4.40 27.67
N GLN A 10 16.91 5.57 27.05
CA GLN A 10 16.03 6.70 27.22
C GLN A 10 14.60 6.39 26.72
N SER A 11 14.47 5.72 25.57
CA SER A 11 13.18 5.29 25.04
C SER A 11 12.45 4.35 26.01
N ALA A 12 13.15 3.35 26.53
CA ALA A 12 12.55 2.40 27.47
C ALA A 12 12.11 3.07 28.80
N SER A 13 12.89 4.05 29.30
CA SER A 13 12.56 4.79 30.51
C SER A 13 11.37 5.74 30.29
N ALA A 14 11.39 6.54 29.23
CA ALA A 14 10.38 7.57 28.96
C ALA A 14 9.06 7.01 28.42
N ALA A 15 9.06 5.79 27.87
CA ALA A 15 7.89 5.16 27.29
C ALA A 15 6.75 4.99 28.30
N HIS A 16 5.57 5.48 27.92
CA HIS A 16 4.33 5.29 28.67
C HIS A 16 3.18 4.98 27.70
N VAL A 17 2.09 4.49 28.24
CA VAL A 17 0.92 4.12 27.44
C VAL A 17 -0.17 5.15 27.63
N ILE A 18 -0.74 5.55 26.49
CA ILE A 18 -2.02 6.27 26.47
C ILE A 18 -3.06 5.23 26.04
N GLY A 19 -4.09 5.04 26.86
CA GLY A 19 -5.23 4.18 26.58
C GLY A 19 -6.51 4.93 26.88
N SER A 20 -7.47 4.89 25.97
CA SER A 20 -8.81 5.43 26.18
C SER A 20 -9.87 4.49 25.61
N GLY A 21 -11.08 4.57 26.13
CA GLY A 21 -12.22 3.79 25.70
C GLY A 21 -12.24 2.34 26.21
N ALA A 22 -12.86 1.44 25.46
CA ALA A 22 -13.14 0.05 25.85
C ALA A 22 -11.90 -0.88 25.84
N ALA A 23 -10.79 -0.47 25.22
CA ALA A 23 -9.59 -1.29 25.14
C ALA A 23 -8.74 -1.12 26.38
N SER A 24 -8.57 -2.20 27.16
CA SER A 24 -7.56 -2.25 28.20
C SER A 24 -6.18 -2.34 27.58
N VAL A 25 -5.31 -1.39 27.92
CA VAL A 25 -3.94 -1.32 27.40
C VAL A 25 -2.98 -1.57 28.57
N ILE A 26 -2.11 -2.55 28.40
CA ILE A 26 -1.12 -2.92 29.39
C ILE A 26 0.28 -2.76 28.81
N LEU A 27 1.14 -2.03 29.50
CA LEU A 27 2.57 -1.95 29.22
C LEU A 27 3.35 -2.71 30.31
N THR A 28 4.16 -3.66 29.90
CA THR A 28 5.15 -4.34 30.74
C THR A 28 6.54 -4.04 30.23
N LYS A 29 7.44 -3.64 31.13
CA LYS A 29 8.85 -3.36 30.81
C LYS A 29 9.73 -4.40 31.48
N THR A 30 10.46 -5.20 30.69
CA THR A 30 11.34 -6.25 31.22
C THR A 30 12.59 -6.36 30.34
N GLY A 31 13.78 -6.17 30.93
CA GLY A 31 15.06 -6.38 30.22
C GLY A 31 15.21 -5.55 28.93
N GLY A 32 14.68 -4.32 28.89
CA GLY A 32 14.71 -3.47 27.71
C GLY A 32 13.65 -3.79 26.65
N VAL A 33 12.79 -4.76 26.91
CA VAL A 33 11.64 -5.09 26.07
C VAL A 33 10.39 -4.40 26.61
N LEU A 34 9.65 -3.75 25.72
CA LEU A 34 8.36 -3.11 25.98
C LEU A 34 7.25 -3.98 25.39
N LYS A 35 6.50 -4.66 26.23
CA LYS A 35 5.35 -5.48 25.83
C LYS A 35 4.07 -4.66 25.95
N LEU A 36 3.33 -4.54 24.86
CA LEU A 36 2.03 -3.90 24.76
C LEU A 36 0.95 -4.93 24.49
N SER A 37 -0.15 -4.84 25.20
CA SER A 37 -1.32 -5.69 24.98
C SER A 37 -2.56 -4.82 24.91
N ALA A 38 -3.38 -5.01 23.88
CA ALA A 38 -4.72 -4.46 23.74
C ALA A 38 -5.75 -5.60 23.78
N SER A 39 -6.77 -5.47 24.62
CA SER A 39 -7.81 -6.51 24.78
C SER A 39 -8.90 -6.44 23.72
N ALA A 40 -9.07 -5.29 23.06
CA ALA A 40 -10.07 -5.05 22.04
C ALA A 40 -9.61 -3.94 21.06
N ARG A 41 -10.37 -3.73 20.00
CA ARG A 41 -10.19 -2.60 19.08
C ARG A 41 -10.92 -1.38 19.67
N PRO A 42 -10.22 -0.27 19.97
CA PRO A 42 -10.85 0.98 20.35
C PRO A 42 -11.49 1.67 19.13
N ALA A 43 -12.15 2.81 19.35
CA ALA A 43 -12.76 3.61 18.28
C ALA A 43 -11.72 4.08 17.26
N ASN A 44 -10.56 4.52 17.73
CA ASN A 44 -9.46 4.96 16.88
C ASN A 44 -8.15 4.23 17.23
N PRO A 45 -7.25 4.00 16.26
CA PRO A 45 -5.98 3.33 16.52
C PRO A 45 -5.09 4.04 17.56
N TRP A 46 -5.18 5.36 17.66
CA TRP A 46 -4.42 6.18 18.62
C TRP A 46 -5.00 6.19 20.04
N ASP A 47 -6.22 5.68 20.23
CA ASP A 47 -6.79 5.48 21.57
C ASP A 47 -6.06 4.37 22.36
N ALA A 48 -5.17 3.63 21.69
CA ALA A 48 -4.24 2.68 22.28
C ALA A 48 -2.86 2.90 21.66
N GLN A 49 -1.97 3.61 22.37
CA GLN A 49 -0.64 3.95 21.86
C GLN A 49 0.45 3.90 22.94
N LEU A 50 1.66 3.54 22.51
CA LEU A 50 2.89 3.78 23.23
C LEU A 50 3.39 5.17 22.84
N GLN A 51 3.62 6.04 23.80
CA GLN A 51 4.16 7.38 23.60
C GLN A 51 5.55 7.50 24.21
N ILE A 52 6.47 8.12 23.48
CA ILE A 52 7.82 8.41 23.90
C ILE A 52 8.08 9.90 23.64
N PRO A 53 8.09 10.75 24.68
CA PRO A 53 8.44 12.15 24.54
C PRO A 53 9.89 12.33 24.07
N ILE A 54 10.12 13.27 23.15
CA ILE A 54 11.41 13.61 22.59
C ILE A 54 11.91 14.91 23.18
N ALA A 55 13.08 14.91 23.77
CA ALA A 55 13.64 16.08 24.45
C ALA A 55 14.13 17.18 23.51
N PHE A 56 14.59 16.83 22.30
CA PHE A 56 15.05 17.79 21.31
C PHE A 56 13.94 18.30 20.39
N GLY A 57 14.12 19.48 19.83
CA GLY A 57 13.21 20.05 18.85
C GLY A 57 13.56 19.62 17.42
N LEU A 58 12.68 19.95 16.48
CA LEU A 58 12.86 19.71 15.05
C LEU A 58 12.91 21.02 14.31
N SER A 59 13.72 21.09 13.26
CA SER A 59 13.64 22.11 12.23
C SER A 59 13.07 21.52 10.95
N LYS A 60 12.25 22.29 10.26
CA LYS A 60 11.70 21.88 8.95
C LYS A 60 12.86 21.50 8.01
N GLY A 61 12.79 20.32 7.42
CA GLY A 61 13.85 19.81 6.55
C GLY A 61 14.89 18.94 7.27
N ASP A 62 14.87 18.85 8.60
CA ASP A 62 15.72 17.91 9.33
C ASP A 62 15.49 16.48 8.84
N THR A 63 16.58 15.75 8.64
CA THR A 63 16.54 14.33 8.30
C THR A 63 16.65 13.48 9.56
N LEU A 64 15.68 12.59 9.77
CA LEU A 64 15.62 11.73 10.93
C LEU A 64 15.61 10.24 10.53
N LEU A 65 16.05 9.39 11.45
CA LEU A 65 15.97 7.95 11.34
C LEU A 65 15.41 7.38 12.65
N VAL A 66 14.25 6.73 12.58
CA VAL A 66 13.75 5.88 13.67
C VAL A 66 14.17 4.44 13.42
N ARG A 67 14.66 3.77 14.49
CA ARG A 67 14.97 2.34 14.49
C ARG A 67 14.30 1.66 15.67
N PHE A 68 13.82 0.45 15.45
CA PHE A 68 13.27 -0.41 16.50
C PHE A 68 13.19 -1.85 16.00
N SER A 69 13.12 -2.80 16.94
CA SER A 69 12.75 -4.18 16.65
C SER A 69 11.36 -4.46 17.22
N VAL A 70 10.55 -5.22 16.50
CA VAL A 70 9.17 -5.52 16.86
C VAL A 70 8.81 -6.96 16.52
N ARG A 71 7.97 -7.58 17.37
CA ARG A 71 7.31 -8.86 17.08
C ARG A 71 5.91 -8.93 17.68
N ALA A 72 5.06 -9.79 17.15
CA ALA A 72 3.74 -10.09 17.69
C ALA A 72 3.78 -11.38 18.51
N LEU A 73 3.29 -11.31 19.75
CA LEU A 73 3.03 -12.48 20.59
C LEU A 73 1.61 -13.02 20.34
N LYS A 74 0.64 -12.09 20.17
CA LYS A 74 -0.73 -12.38 19.77
C LYS A 74 -1.05 -11.54 18.54
N ALA A 75 -1.48 -12.19 17.48
CA ALA A 75 -1.81 -11.61 16.20
C ALA A 75 -3.31 -11.73 15.90
N GLN A 76 -3.79 -10.98 14.95
CA GLN A 76 -5.17 -11.06 14.49
C GLN A 76 -5.41 -12.37 13.75
N PRO A 77 -6.55 -13.06 13.97
CA PRO A 77 -6.83 -14.36 13.37
C PRO A 77 -6.82 -14.32 11.83
N GLU A 78 -7.36 -13.27 11.23
CA GLU A 78 -7.54 -13.18 9.79
C GLU A 78 -6.23 -13.07 9.02
N THR A 79 -5.24 -12.39 9.59
CA THR A 79 -3.96 -12.12 8.91
C THR A 79 -2.79 -12.92 9.47
N GLY A 80 -2.90 -13.41 10.70
CA GLY A 80 -1.79 -14.00 11.44
C GLY A 80 -0.72 -13.01 11.87
N GLU A 81 -0.92 -11.70 11.63
CA GLU A 81 -0.01 -10.61 11.93
C GLU A 81 -0.61 -9.63 12.93
N GLY A 82 0.23 -9.06 13.78
CA GLY A 82 -0.09 -7.86 14.53
C GLY A 82 0.07 -6.62 13.64
N ARG A 83 -0.36 -5.47 14.13
CA ARG A 83 -0.27 -4.20 13.41
C ARG A 83 0.09 -3.05 14.34
N THR A 84 1.00 -2.20 13.89
CA THR A 84 1.30 -0.92 14.55
C THR A 84 1.44 0.19 13.51
N ALA A 85 1.24 1.45 13.93
CA ALA A 85 1.62 2.59 13.12
C ALA A 85 2.67 3.40 13.89
N VAL A 86 3.76 3.74 13.22
CA VAL A 86 4.85 4.56 13.77
C VAL A 86 4.60 5.99 13.37
N ILE A 87 4.49 6.88 14.36
CA ILE A 87 4.15 8.28 14.20
C ILE A 87 5.23 9.13 14.86
N LEU A 88 5.76 10.14 14.16
CA LEU A 88 6.45 11.26 14.81
C LEU A 88 5.65 12.52 14.55
N GLU A 89 5.23 13.15 15.62
CA GLU A 89 4.32 14.31 15.52
C GLU A 89 4.63 15.39 16.56
N ARG A 90 4.08 16.57 16.31
CA ARG A 90 3.93 17.63 17.34
C ARG A 90 3.02 17.08 18.44
N GLY A 91 3.44 17.23 19.70
CA GLY A 91 2.73 16.72 20.88
C GLY A 91 1.52 17.56 21.32
N GLU A 92 1.14 18.57 20.54
CA GLU A 92 0.00 19.46 20.80
C GLU A 92 -0.68 19.85 19.47
N PRO A 93 -1.92 20.35 19.48
CA PRO A 93 -2.61 20.78 18.26
C PRO A 93 -1.74 21.70 17.39
N PRO A 94 -1.72 21.50 16.07
CA PRO A 94 -2.59 20.64 15.25
C PRO A 94 -2.11 19.19 15.08
N TYR A 95 -1.18 18.65 15.89
CA TYR A 95 -0.64 17.28 15.84
C TYR A 95 -0.06 16.92 14.47
N THR A 96 0.65 17.87 13.87
CA THR A 96 1.30 17.68 12.55
C THR A 96 2.28 16.52 12.58
N LYS A 97 2.20 15.64 11.58
CA LYS A 97 2.98 14.40 11.51
C LYS A 97 4.11 14.53 10.49
N SER A 98 5.35 14.36 10.96
CA SER A 98 6.53 14.22 10.10
C SER A 98 6.73 12.75 9.65
N LEU A 99 6.23 11.79 10.42
CA LEU A 99 6.18 10.38 10.07
C LEU A 99 4.80 9.82 10.40
N ASN A 100 4.24 9.04 9.47
CA ASN A 100 3.03 8.26 9.69
C ASN A 100 3.11 7.01 8.81
N GLN A 101 3.51 5.88 9.39
CA GLN A 101 3.70 4.64 8.63
C GLN A 101 3.11 3.43 9.35
N ASN A 102 2.22 2.71 8.66
CA ASN A 102 1.70 1.43 9.13
C ASN A 102 2.74 0.32 8.94
N ILE A 103 2.88 -0.53 9.96
CA ILE A 103 3.85 -1.63 10.03
C ILE A 103 3.11 -2.93 10.30
N PRO A 104 3.21 -3.95 9.43
CA PRO A 104 2.80 -5.32 9.75
C PRO A 104 3.81 -5.93 10.72
N VAL A 105 3.31 -6.65 11.73
CA VAL A 105 4.13 -7.20 12.81
C VAL A 105 3.98 -8.72 12.82
N GLY A 106 5.01 -9.40 12.32
CA GLY A 106 5.09 -10.86 12.32
C GLY A 106 5.48 -11.42 13.69
N ARG A 107 5.48 -12.76 13.84
CA ARG A 107 5.83 -13.45 15.09
C ARG A 107 7.33 -13.44 15.41
N ALA A 108 8.18 -13.36 14.40
CA ALA A 108 9.62 -13.24 14.56
C ALA A 108 10.04 -11.78 14.81
N TRP A 109 11.10 -11.58 15.57
CA TRP A 109 11.70 -10.27 15.71
C TRP A 109 12.13 -9.73 14.32
N LYS A 110 11.71 -8.51 14.01
CA LYS A 110 12.12 -7.79 12.81
C LYS A 110 12.58 -6.40 13.18
N GLU A 111 13.78 -6.04 12.70
CA GLU A 111 14.30 -4.68 12.82
C GLU A 111 13.73 -3.78 11.72
N TRP A 112 13.32 -2.60 12.13
CA TRP A 112 12.86 -1.53 11.24
C TRP A 112 13.79 -0.33 11.31
N SER A 113 14.10 0.21 10.15
CA SER A 113 14.82 1.47 9.93
C SER A 113 13.97 2.33 9.00
N ILE A 114 13.50 3.46 9.49
CA ILE A 114 12.58 4.34 8.74
C ILE A 114 13.17 5.75 8.72
N PRO A 115 13.85 6.13 7.64
CA PRO A 115 14.29 7.49 7.43
C PRO A 115 13.14 8.37 6.91
N PHE A 116 13.07 9.61 7.38
CA PHE A 116 12.06 10.60 7.00
C PHE A 116 12.58 12.02 7.19
N THR A 117 11.79 13.01 6.77
CA THR A 117 12.14 14.42 6.87
C THR A 117 11.08 15.17 7.68
N ALA A 118 11.51 16.05 8.60
CA ALA A 118 10.63 16.87 9.38
C ALA A 118 9.90 17.89 8.48
N VAL A 119 8.59 18.00 8.63
CA VAL A 119 7.74 18.85 7.76
C VAL A 119 7.54 20.26 8.32
N GLU A 120 7.85 20.47 9.60
CA GLU A 120 7.74 21.77 10.28
C GLU A 120 8.75 21.93 11.40
N ASP A 121 8.88 23.16 11.92
CA ASP A 121 9.63 23.45 13.13
C ASP A 121 8.80 23.07 14.36
N VAL A 122 9.39 22.28 15.27
CA VAL A 122 8.75 21.90 16.54
C VAL A 122 9.71 22.17 17.69
N PRO A 123 9.29 22.97 18.72
CA PRO A 123 10.13 23.26 19.88
C PRO A 123 10.56 22.00 20.64
N ALA A 124 11.70 22.06 21.32
CA ALA A 124 12.16 21.01 22.21
C ALA A 124 11.11 20.66 23.28
N GLY A 125 10.93 19.37 23.56
CA GLY A 125 9.93 18.88 24.50
C GLY A 125 8.49 18.85 23.96
N LYS A 126 8.26 19.26 22.70
CA LYS A 126 6.96 19.25 22.03
C LYS A 126 6.88 18.24 20.88
N VAL A 127 7.77 17.27 20.87
CA VAL A 127 7.81 16.19 19.86
C VAL A 127 7.52 14.87 20.55
N ASN A 128 6.65 14.06 19.96
CA ASN A 128 6.36 12.69 20.41
C ASN A 128 6.64 11.67 19.33
N LEU A 129 7.30 10.57 19.69
CA LEU A 129 7.36 9.35 18.93
C LEU A 129 6.29 8.39 19.47
N ASN A 130 5.31 8.06 18.66
CA ASN A 130 4.18 7.24 19.05
C ASN A 130 4.14 5.94 18.24
N PHE A 131 3.71 4.85 18.89
CA PHE A 131 3.35 3.60 18.23
C PHE A 131 1.88 3.32 18.53
N HIS A 132 1.03 3.57 17.53
CA HIS A 132 -0.40 3.25 17.63
C HIS A 132 -0.57 1.73 17.47
N PHE A 133 -1.33 1.09 18.33
CA PHE A 133 -1.59 -0.35 18.27
C PHE A 133 -3.06 -0.75 18.49
N GLY A 134 -3.97 0.21 18.51
CA GLY A 134 -5.41 0.01 18.61
C GLY A 134 -6.07 -0.52 17.34
N PHE A 135 -5.46 -1.51 16.68
CA PHE A 135 -5.99 -2.10 15.46
C PHE A 135 -6.85 -3.34 15.69
N GLY A 136 -6.92 -3.84 16.93
CA GLY A 136 -7.66 -5.03 17.34
C GLY A 136 -7.05 -5.63 18.60
N GLU A 137 -7.58 -6.78 19.03
CA GLU A 137 -6.96 -7.54 20.10
C GLU A 137 -5.60 -8.07 19.64
N GLN A 138 -4.53 -7.69 20.32
CA GLN A 138 -3.17 -8.09 19.99
C GLN A 138 -2.20 -7.90 21.16
N ALA A 139 -1.06 -8.58 21.08
CA ALA A 139 0.08 -8.36 21.98
C ALA A 139 1.35 -8.21 21.12
N ILE A 140 2.06 -7.10 21.29
CA ILE A 140 3.25 -6.74 20.51
C ILE A 140 4.39 -6.41 21.47
N GLU A 141 5.59 -6.83 21.13
CA GLU A 141 6.81 -6.47 21.84
C GLU A 141 7.69 -5.58 20.98
N PHE A 142 8.25 -4.55 21.62
CA PHE A 142 9.25 -3.65 21.05
C PHE A 142 10.54 -3.72 21.83
N GLN A 143 11.66 -3.57 21.14
CA GLN A 143 12.98 -3.36 21.73
C GLN A 143 13.85 -2.49 20.83
N ASN A 144 14.95 -1.97 21.37
CA ASN A 144 15.94 -1.19 20.63
C ASN A 144 15.36 0.04 19.92
N ILE A 145 14.35 0.67 20.54
CA ILE A 145 13.76 1.90 19.97
C ILE A 145 14.76 3.04 20.10
N SER A 146 15.08 3.68 18.99
CA SER A 146 15.96 4.84 18.92
C SER A 146 15.50 5.81 17.84
N LEU A 147 15.79 7.10 18.03
CA LEU A 147 15.53 8.14 17.05
C LEU A 147 16.80 9.02 16.96
N THR A 148 17.32 9.19 15.76
CA THR A 148 18.48 10.04 15.49
C THR A 148 18.06 11.17 14.56
N ASN A 149 18.35 12.41 14.95
CA ASN A 149 18.22 13.60 14.10
C ASN A 149 19.60 13.93 13.50
N TYR A 150 19.73 13.78 12.20
CA TYR A 150 20.93 14.11 11.43
C TYR A 150 20.95 15.57 10.98
N ARG A 151 19.92 16.34 11.29
CA ARG A 151 19.76 17.70 10.78
C ARG A 151 19.86 17.71 9.25
N ALA A 152 20.56 18.69 8.69
CA ALA A 152 20.84 18.77 7.24
C ALA A 152 22.10 17.98 6.80
N SER A 153 22.77 17.22 7.71
CA SER A 153 24.03 16.54 7.40
C SER A 153 23.88 15.31 6.50
N LYS A 154 22.67 14.76 6.40
CA LYS A 154 22.33 13.62 5.53
C LYS A 154 20.97 13.80 4.89
N ARG A 155 20.77 13.16 3.73
CA ARG A 155 19.46 13.04 3.11
C ARG A 155 18.80 11.71 3.51
N ALA A 156 17.50 11.66 3.57
CA ALA A 156 16.75 10.44 3.92
C ALA A 156 17.05 9.25 2.98
N SER A 157 17.43 9.53 1.72
CA SER A 157 17.83 8.52 0.74
C SER A 157 19.19 7.87 1.02
N GLU A 158 20.04 8.48 1.85
CA GLU A 158 21.36 7.98 2.23
C GLU A 158 21.32 7.10 3.48
N LEU A 159 20.17 7.04 4.14
CA LEU A 159 19.98 6.29 5.37
C LEU A 159 19.37 4.91 5.11
N PRO A 160 19.68 3.92 5.97
CA PRO A 160 19.06 2.60 5.84
C PRO A 160 17.54 2.67 5.92
N ARG A 161 16.87 1.96 5.01
CA ARG A 161 15.42 1.87 4.96
C ARG A 161 14.98 0.41 4.89
N THR A 162 14.20 -0.02 5.87
CA THR A 162 13.53 -1.32 5.80
C THR A 162 12.37 -1.23 4.81
N ARG A 163 12.42 -2.05 3.77
CA ARG A 163 11.31 -2.16 2.81
C ARG A 163 10.20 -3.00 3.41
N LEU A 164 8.96 -2.63 3.11
CA LEU A 164 7.81 -3.51 3.33
C LEU A 164 8.04 -4.79 2.53
N SER A 165 7.90 -5.93 3.21
CA SER A 165 8.07 -7.24 2.58
C SER A 165 6.96 -8.18 3.07
N TYR A 166 6.65 -9.19 2.27
CA TYR A 166 5.73 -10.27 2.62
C TYR A 166 6.45 -11.61 2.43
N ALA A 167 5.95 -12.66 3.08
CA ALA A 167 6.51 -14.01 2.90
C ALA A 167 6.39 -14.43 1.44
N GLY A 168 7.49 -14.88 0.85
CA GLY A 168 7.56 -15.28 -0.55
C GLY A 168 7.80 -14.14 -1.55
N ILE A 169 8.27 -12.96 -1.09
CA ILE A 169 8.70 -11.88 -1.98
C ILE A 169 10.01 -12.21 -2.71
N GLU A 170 10.80 -13.11 -2.15
CA GLU A 170 12.13 -13.47 -2.64
C GLU A 170 12.05 -13.91 -4.11
N PRO A 171 13.04 -13.56 -4.94
CA PRO A 171 13.05 -13.92 -6.37
C PRO A 171 12.99 -15.44 -6.62
N ASP A 172 13.51 -16.24 -5.70
CA ASP A 172 13.59 -17.69 -5.72
C ASP A 172 12.51 -18.39 -4.86
N ALA A 173 11.53 -17.64 -4.37
CA ALA A 173 10.46 -18.20 -3.53
C ALA A 173 9.75 -19.37 -4.25
N PRO A 174 9.54 -20.55 -3.59
CA PRO A 174 9.03 -21.77 -4.22
C PRO A 174 7.71 -21.61 -4.97
N TRP A 175 6.83 -20.73 -4.50
CA TRP A 175 5.55 -20.49 -5.15
C TRP A 175 5.67 -19.97 -6.58
N ARG A 176 6.80 -19.31 -6.94
CA ARG A 176 7.03 -18.76 -8.30
C ARG A 176 7.15 -19.88 -9.31
N ALA A 177 7.97 -20.88 -9.03
CA ALA A 177 8.10 -22.06 -9.88
C ALA A 177 6.77 -22.83 -10.03
N GLU A 178 6.02 -22.95 -8.94
CA GLU A 178 4.67 -23.55 -8.98
C GLU A 178 3.66 -22.70 -9.75
N ALA A 179 3.75 -21.37 -9.67
CA ALA A 179 2.92 -20.48 -10.47
C ALA A 179 3.25 -20.61 -11.96
N GLU A 180 4.53 -20.71 -12.31
CA GLU A 180 4.99 -20.88 -13.69
C GLU A 180 4.48 -22.20 -14.30
N LYS A 181 4.57 -23.31 -13.57
CA LYS A 181 3.98 -24.58 -13.99
C LYS A 181 2.47 -24.49 -14.24
N ARG A 182 1.74 -23.74 -13.38
CA ARG A 182 0.30 -23.53 -13.59
C ARG A 182 0.01 -22.65 -14.80
N ILE A 183 0.83 -21.63 -15.06
CA ILE A 183 0.72 -20.78 -16.25
C ILE A 183 0.92 -21.61 -17.50
N GLU A 184 1.98 -22.42 -17.55
CA GLU A 184 2.23 -23.34 -18.69
C GLU A 184 1.04 -24.27 -18.94
N LYS A 185 0.51 -24.88 -17.87
CA LYS A 185 -0.56 -25.87 -17.97
C LYS A 185 -1.93 -25.27 -18.33
N TYR A 186 -2.28 -24.10 -17.77
CA TYR A 186 -3.65 -23.61 -17.83
C TYR A 186 -3.81 -22.30 -18.61
N ARG A 187 -2.72 -21.60 -18.92
CA ARG A 187 -2.75 -20.28 -19.57
C ARG A 187 -2.10 -20.26 -20.94
N LYS A 188 -1.37 -21.31 -21.31
CA LYS A 188 -0.76 -21.46 -22.61
C LYS A 188 -1.37 -22.63 -23.36
N ALA A 189 -1.44 -22.47 -24.67
CA ALA A 189 -1.86 -23.52 -25.59
C ALA A 189 -0.94 -23.50 -26.81
N PRO A 190 -0.68 -24.67 -27.46
CA PRO A 190 0.08 -24.69 -28.67
C PRO A 190 -0.67 -23.95 -29.79
N LEU A 191 0.05 -23.10 -30.52
CA LEU A 191 -0.45 -22.43 -31.70
C LEU A 191 0.27 -22.98 -32.93
N SER A 192 -0.46 -23.46 -33.90
CA SER A 192 0.08 -23.90 -35.19
C SER A 192 -0.32 -22.94 -36.31
N VAL A 193 0.65 -22.45 -37.03
CA VAL A 193 0.42 -21.58 -38.19
C VAL A 193 0.96 -22.29 -39.44
N ARG A 194 0.10 -22.46 -40.43
CA ARG A 194 0.45 -23.06 -41.71
C ARG A 194 0.33 -22.00 -42.80
N VAL A 195 1.44 -21.65 -43.43
CA VAL A 195 1.45 -20.73 -44.57
C VAL A 195 1.30 -21.54 -45.85
N VAL A 196 0.35 -21.17 -46.68
CA VAL A 196 0.04 -21.86 -47.91
C VAL A 196 0.00 -20.88 -49.10
N ASP A 197 0.36 -21.37 -50.28
CA ASP A 197 0.16 -20.62 -51.52
C ASP A 197 -1.33 -20.42 -51.81
N GLN A 198 -1.74 -19.19 -52.10
CA GLN A 198 -3.15 -18.86 -52.28
C GLN A 198 -3.83 -19.55 -53.45
N LYS A 199 -3.07 -19.86 -54.53
CA LYS A 199 -3.64 -20.44 -55.75
C LYS A 199 -3.67 -21.97 -55.68
N THR A 200 -2.65 -22.56 -55.09
CA THR A 200 -2.48 -24.00 -55.12
C THR A 200 -2.83 -24.71 -53.80
N GLY A 201 -2.99 -23.95 -52.71
CA GLY A 201 -3.22 -24.49 -51.34
C GLY A 201 -2.03 -25.26 -50.77
N LYS A 202 -0.89 -25.32 -51.48
CA LYS A 202 0.29 -26.10 -51.04
C LYS A 202 1.07 -25.31 -49.95
N PRO A 203 1.66 -26.01 -48.97
CA PRO A 203 2.51 -25.39 -47.97
C PRO A 203 3.72 -24.70 -48.61
N ILE A 204 4.05 -23.51 -48.10
CA ILE A 204 5.27 -22.78 -48.48
C ILE A 204 6.30 -23.00 -47.36
N PRO A 205 7.37 -23.76 -47.58
CA PRO A 205 8.40 -24.03 -46.59
C PRO A 205 9.31 -22.82 -46.39
N GLY A 206 9.91 -22.71 -45.20
CA GLY A 206 10.92 -21.68 -44.89
C GLY A 206 10.39 -20.27 -44.67
N VAL A 207 9.08 -20.05 -44.61
CA VAL A 207 8.49 -18.73 -44.30
C VAL A 207 8.67 -18.43 -42.83
N LYS A 208 9.30 -17.27 -42.51
CA LYS A 208 9.37 -16.75 -41.16
C LYS A 208 8.02 -16.12 -40.78
N VAL A 209 7.42 -16.64 -39.71
CA VAL A 209 6.16 -16.10 -39.16
C VAL A 209 6.44 -15.43 -37.83
N GLU A 210 6.04 -14.16 -37.70
CA GLU A 210 6.08 -13.41 -36.45
C GLU A 210 4.67 -13.32 -35.87
N ILE A 211 4.52 -13.72 -34.62
CA ILE A 211 3.24 -13.73 -33.92
C ILE A 211 3.31 -12.76 -32.75
N THR A 212 2.41 -11.78 -32.73
CA THR A 212 2.30 -10.82 -31.63
C THR A 212 0.89 -10.88 -31.04
N GLN A 213 0.78 -11.23 -29.77
CA GLN A 213 -0.49 -11.21 -29.08
C GLN A 213 -0.96 -9.78 -28.86
N GLN A 214 -2.13 -9.40 -29.36
CA GLN A 214 -2.69 -8.06 -29.28
C GLN A 214 -3.62 -7.87 -28.08
N SER A 215 -4.28 -8.94 -27.63
CA SER A 215 -5.23 -8.87 -26.53
C SER A 215 -5.19 -10.16 -25.71
N HIS A 216 -5.70 -10.09 -24.49
CA HIS A 216 -5.74 -11.17 -23.55
C HIS A 216 -7.18 -11.42 -23.10
N ALA A 217 -7.67 -12.65 -23.20
CA ALA A 217 -9.03 -13.00 -22.80
C ALA A 217 -9.26 -12.89 -21.28
N PHE A 218 -8.23 -13.16 -20.47
CA PHE A 218 -8.33 -13.02 -19.03
C PHE A 218 -8.49 -11.53 -18.62
N ALA A 219 -9.41 -11.28 -17.69
CA ALA A 219 -9.70 -9.93 -17.24
C ALA A 219 -8.65 -9.45 -16.21
N PHE A 220 -7.64 -8.72 -16.67
CA PHE A 220 -6.73 -7.97 -15.82
C PHE A 220 -7.32 -6.58 -15.59
N GLY A 221 -7.91 -6.35 -14.42
CA GLY A 221 -8.57 -5.10 -14.09
C GLY A 221 -7.87 -4.33 -12.98
N THR A 222 -8.11 -3.02 -12.94
CA THR A 222 -7.70 -2.14 -11.85
C THR A 222 -8.77 -1.09 -11.55
N ALA A 223 -8.72 -0.50 -10.36
CA ALA A 223 -9.46 0.72 -10.07
C ALA A 223 -8.78 1.89 -10.79
N VAL A 224 -9.61 2.77 -11.41
CA VAL A 224 -9.14 3.97 -12.10
C VAL A 224 -9.83 5.21 -11.53
N ALA A 225 -9.04 6.27 -11.34
CA ALA A 225 -9.54 7.59 -11.00
C ALA A 225 -10.03 8.29 -12.26
N ALA A 226 -11.30 8.68 -12.28
CA ALA A 226 -11.93 9.27 -13.48
C ALA A 226 -11.26 10.59 -13.88
N ASP A 227 -10.95 11.44 -12.91
CA ASP A 227 -10.24 12.70 -13.09
C ASP A 227 -8.89 12.51 -13.79
N HIS A 228 -8.10 11.51 -13.42
CA HIS A 228 -6.83 11.20 -14.10
C HIS A 228 -7.03 10.67 -15.53
N LEU A 229 -8.11 9.93 -15.79
CA LEU A 229 -8.42 9.45 -17.14
C LEU A 229 -8.78 10.58 -18.10
N ILE A 230 -9.50 11.61 -17.63
CA ILE A 230 -10.02 12.71 -18.45
C ILE A 230 -9.13 13.97 -18.44
N ALA A 231 -8.18 14.06 -17.51
CA ALA A 231 -7.27 15.19 -17.42
C ALA A 231 -6.40 15.34 -18.68
N ARG A 232 -5.83 16.54 -18.85
CA ARG A 232 -4.86 16.86 -19.89
C ARG A 232 -3.47 17.02 -19.29
N GLY A 233 -2.43 16.78 -20.08
CA GLY A 233 -1.03 16.94 -19.70
C GLY A 233 -0.27 15.62 -19.57
N ALA A 234 1.05 15.73 -19.43
CA ALA A 234 1.99 14.60 -19.48
C ALA A 234 1.69 13.50 -18.46
N ASP A 235 1.31 13.86 -17.23
CA ASP A 235 0.99 12.88 -16.17
C ASP A 235 -0.28 12.09 -16.50
N ALA A 236 -1.31 12.75 -17.03
CA ALA A 236 -2.54 12.09 -17.45
C ALA A 236 -2.31 11.20 -18.68
N ASP A 237 -1.49 11.64 -19.63
CA ASP A 237 -1.09 10.83 -20.80
C ASP A 237 -0.34 9.58 -20.32
N ARG A 238 0.59 9.74 -19.39
CA ARG A 238 1.34 8.62 -18.81
C ARG A 238 0.44 7.67 -18.01
N TYR A 239 -0.53 8.19 -17.27
CA TYR A 239 -1.52 7.40 -16.57
C TYR A 239 -2.30 6.50 -17.54
N ARG A 240 -2.83 7.08 -18.64
CA ARG A 240 -3.56 6.35 -19.70
C ARG A 240 -2.69 5.32 -20.42
N GLU A 241 -1.43 5.66 -20.72
CA GLU A 241 -0.47 4.73 -21.34
C GLU A 241 -0.23 3.51 -20.45
N VAL A 242 0.11 3.73 -19.18
CA VAL A 242 0.38 2.65 -18.22
C VAL A 242 -0.86 1.79 -18.01
N PHE A 243 -2.03 2.41 -17.86
CA PHE A 243 -3.29 1.70 -17.72
C PHE A 243 -3.55 0.77 -18.92
N GLN A 244 -3.49 1.29 -20.14
CA GLN A 244 -3.73 0.51 -21.37
C GLN A 244 -2.68 -0.59 -21.61
N LYS A 245 -1.46 -0.40 -21.13
CA LYS A 245 -0.37 -1.37 -21.25
C LYS A 245 -0.59 -2.63 -20.40
N TYR A 246 -1.14 -2.45 -19.20
CA TYR A 246 -1.17 -3.54 -18.22
C TYR A 246 -2.57 -4.06 -17.92
N PHE A 247 -3.63 -3.33 -18.26
CA PHE A 247 -4.99 -3.65 -17.88
C PHE A 247 -5.95 -3.62 -19.07
N ASN A 248 -6.90 -4.55 -19.07
CA ASN A 248 -7.95 -4.65 -20.07
C ASN A 248 -9.36 -4.57 -19.47
N ARG A 249 -9.46 -4.19 -18.18
CA ARG A 249 -10.70 -3.95 -17.44
C ARG A 249 -10.51 -2.76 -16.50
N ALA A 250 -11.57 -2.01 -16.26
CA ALA A 250 -11.57 -0.88 -15.34
C ALA A 250 -12.70 -0.99 -14.31
N THR A 251 -12.46 -0.47 -13.11
CA THR A 251 -13.49 -0.12 -12.14
C THR A 251 -13.27 1.33 -11.77
N ILE A 252 -14.24 2.21 -12.07
CA ILE A 252 -14.14 3.61 -11.67
C ILE A 252 -14.26 3.71 -10.15
N GLU A 253 -13.22 4.27 -9.50
CA GLU A 253 -13.03 4.17 -8.05
C GLU A 253 -14.13 4.87 -7.26
N ASN A 254 -14.41 6.15 -7.55
CA ASN A 254 -15.32 6.98 -6.75
C ASN A 254 -16.48 7.58 -7.54
N HIS A 255 -16.24 8.07 -8.77
CA HIS A 255 -17.18 8.91 -9.53
C HIS A 255 -18.50 8.25 -9.89
N LEU A 256 -18.60 6.91 -9.81
CA LEU A 256 -19.83 6.15 -10.01
C LEU A 256 -20.47 5.69 -8.69
N LYS A 257 -19.93 6.05 -7.53
CA LYS A 257 -20.59 5.81 -6.25
C LYS A 257 -21.69 6.84 -6.03
N TRP A 258 -22.85 6.42 -5.53
CA TRP A 258 -24.04 7.26 -5.38
C TRP A 258 -23.78 8.61 -4.71
N PRO A 259 -23.11 8.71 -3.55
CA PRO A 259 -22.84 10.00 -2.90
C PRO A 259 -22.05 10.98 -3.77
N PHE A 260 -21.06 10.49 -4.50
CA PHE A 260 -20.22 11.31 -5.38
C PHE A 260 -20.91 11.65 -6.69
N TRP A 261 -21.75 10.72 -7.20
CA TRP A 261 -22.55 10.91 -8.39
C TRP A 261 -23.57 12.04 -8.22
N GLU A 262 -24.30 12.06 -7.11
CA GLU A 262 -25.29 13.09 -6.81
C GLU A 262 -24.65 14.43 -6.45
N ALA A 263 -23.52 14.41 -5.70
CA ALA A 263 -22.95 15.62 -5.16
C ALA A 263 -22.28 16.52 -6.22
N TRP A 264 -21.40 15.99 -7.10
CA TRP A 264 -20.56 16.85 -7.95
C TRP A 264 -19.79 16.16 -9.09
N ASN A 265 -19.70 14.85 -9.17
CA ASN A 265 -18.78 14.16 -10.07
C ASN A 265 -19.42 13.43 -11.25
N LYS A 266 -20.72 13.62 -11.49
CA LYS A 266 -21.48 12.92 -12.54
C LYS A 266 -20.85 13.06 -13.92
N GLN A 267 -20.52 14.30 -14.32
CA GLN A 267 -20.01 14.58 -15.66
C GLN A 267 -18.62 13.94 -15.90
N ASP A 268 -17.76 13.94 -14.90
CA ASP A 268 -16.42 13.36 -15.05
C ASP A 268 -16.49 11.84 -15.04
N GLY A 269 -17.42 11.26 -14.27
CA GLY A 269 -17.72 9.83 -14.34
C GLY A 269 -18.20 9.41 -15.75
N LEU A 270 -19.10 10.18 -16.37
CA LEU A 270 -19.60 9.92 -17.72
C LEU A 270 -18.50 10.04 -18.77
N LYS A 271 -17.68 11.11 -18.74
CA LYS A 271 -16.55 11.28 -19.66
C LYS A 271 -15.52 10.14 -19.53
N ALA A 272 -15.25 9.68 -18.31
CA ALA A 272 -14.36 8.55 -18.07
C ALA A 272 -14.93 7.25 -18.66
N LEU A 273 -16.25 6.99 -18.50
CA LEU A 273 -16.91 5.86 -19.14
C LEU A 273 -16.86 5.96 -20.68
N GLU A 274 -17.09 7.14 -21.24
CA GLU A 274 -17.00 7.36 -22.66
C GLU A 274 -15.60 7.08 -23.20
N TRP A 275 -14.55 7.56 -22.51
CA TRP A 275 -13.16 7.27 -22.87
C TRP A 275 -12.87 5.77 -22.85
N LEU A 276 -13.28 5.05 -21.79
CA LEU A 276 -13.13 3.59 -21.68
C LEU A 276 -13.85 2.87 -22.82
N ASN A 277 -15.06 3.30 -23.15
CA ASN A 277 -15.85 2.72 -24.27
C ASN A 277 -15.17 2.95 -25.63
N GLN A 278 -14.67 4.15 -25.91
CA GLN A 278 -13.89 4.46 -27.12
C GLN A 278 -12.65 3.55 -27.24
N LYS A 279 -12.00 3.21 -26.12
CA LYS A 279 -10.86 2.29 -26.06
C LYS A 279 -11.27 0.82 -26.04
N LYS A 280 -12.57 0.51 -26.08
CA LYS A 280 -13.13 -0.86 -25.98
C LYS A 280 -12.69 -1.59 -24.71
N ILE A 281 -12.50 -0.85 -23.61
CA ILE A 281 -12.15 -1.38 -22.29
C ILE A 281 -13.41 -1.47 -21.46
N PRO A 282 -13.91 -2.68 -21.12
CA PRO A 282 -15.08 -2.84 -20.29
C PRO A 282 -14.86 -2.25 -18.90
N ALA A 283 -15.81 -1.43 -18.46
CA ALA A 283 -15.84 -0.86 -17.12
C ALA A 283 -16.87 -1.59 -16.25
N ARG A 284 -16.50 -1.92 -15.01
CA ARG A 284 -17.44 -2.42 -14.01
C ARG A 284 -17.84 -1.26 -13.10
N PRO A 285 -19.12 -0.91 -13.02
CA PRO A 285 -19.60 0.01 -11.99
C PRO A 285 -19.50 -0.67 -10.61
N ARG A 286 -19.04 0.08 -9.61
CA ARG A 286 -18.95 -0.43 -8.23
C ARG A 286 -20.27 -0.29 -7.45
N ALA A 287 -21.25 0.38 -8.02
CA ALA A 287 -22.59 0.57 -7.46
C ALA A 287 -23.65 0.31 -8.53
N GLU A 288 -24.84 -0.11 -8.10
CA GLU A 288 -26.01 -0.18 -8.94
C GLU A 288 -26.43 1.22 -9.37
N LEU A 289 -26.16 1.57 -10.61
CA LEU A 289 -26.71 2.77 -11.23
C LEU A 289 -28.20 2.50 -11.55
N PRO A 290 -29.10 3.49 -11.41
CA PRO A 290 -30.50 3.32 -11.78
C PRO A 290 -30.61 2.87 -13.24
N GLY A 291 -31.45 1.88 -13.49
CA GLY A 291 -31.70 1.02 -14.65
C GLY A 291 -31.45 1.47 -16.10
N ALA A 292 -31.21 2.75 -16.40
CA ALA A 292 -31.00 3.24 -17.76
C ALA A 292 -29.56 3.20 -18.30
N LEU A 293 -28.55 3.12 -17.44
CA LEU A 293 -27.14 3.10 -17.84
C LEU A 293 -26.56 1.68 -17.99
N TRP A 294 -27.29 0.65 -17.63
CA TRP A 294 -26.90 -0.76 -17.76
C TRP A 294 -26.93 -1.28 -19.20
N GLN A 295 -27.52 -0.56 -20.16
CA GLN A 295 -27.67 -0.99 -21.55
C GLN A 295 -26.46 -0.67 -22.45
N ALA A 296 -25.38 -0.07 -21.95
CA ALA A 296 -24.13 0.01 -22.67
C ALA A 296 -23.42 -1.36 -22.65
N ARG A 297 -23.98 -2.27 -23.45
CA ARG A 297 -23.56 -3.61 -23.87
C ARG A 297 -22.25 -4.15 -23.26
N ALA A 298 -22.42 -5.12 -22.35
CA ALA A 298 -21.45 -6.22 -22.30
C ALA A 298 -21.51 -6.94 -23.68
N PRO A 299 -20.38 -7.22 -24.33
CA PRO A 299 -20.40 -8.10 -25.48
C PRO A 299 -20.92 -9.47 -25.02
N HIS A 300 -21.96 -9.98 -25.67
CA HIS A 300 -22.40 -11.35 -25.51
C HIS A 300 -21.21 -12.27 -25.73
N CYS A 301 -20.80 -12.98 -24.70
CA CYS A 301 -20.03 -14.21 -24.85
C CYS A 301 -21.05 -15.28 -25.23
N ASP A 302 -21.22 -15.52 -26.54
CA ASP A 302 -21.83 -16.75 -27.03
C ASP A 302 -20.92 -17.91 -26.61
N HIS A 303 -21.33 -18.62 -25.60
CA HIS A 303 -20.83 -19.95 -25.32
C HIS A 303 -21.54 -20.90 -26.30
N GLY A 304 -21.01 -20.97 -27.53
CA GLY A 304 -21.29 -22.08 -28.43
C GLY A 304 -20.69 -23.35 -27.82
N VAL A 305 -21.54 -24.37 -27.68
CA VAL A 305 -21.30 -25.76 -27.26
C VAL A 305 -20.26 -26.42 -28.17
#